data_02b15dc9c25fa564671e18bad0f4ed40
#
_entry.id   02b15dc9c25fa564671e18bad0f4ed40
#
_cell.length_a   1.000
_cell.length_b   1.000
_cell.length_c   1.000
_cell.angle_alpha   90.00
_cell.angle_beta   90.00
_cell.angle_gamma   90.00
#
_symmetry.space_group_name_H-M   'P 1'
#
loop_
_entity.id
_entity.type
_entity.pdbx_description
1 polymer ?
#
loop_
_entity_poly.entity_id
_entity_poly.type
_entity_poly.pdbx_seq_one_letter_code
_entity_poly.pdbx_strand_id
1 'polypeptide(L)'
;MPRISVKIVGASGQGLNSIGAIVAKGLKRSGYCVFGYREYPSLIKGGHASYQLDVSNERVRSTETKVNVLVALNHHGLELNMEELKEGGIVLHVTPGWQFPERHQKLIKDRSLRVLYFPVDDILTRLGGKAILSNVLLTAFVWSMLDQEVDALKSLVGEKFAKKKALLELNMRCIDEGYSFVDPEKGKISIGLPSPNKEFSSHLLVTGSEAMGLGAMHAGVRLYAGYPMTPSSPLLSFIADLENKTHMVVKQAEDEITAAQIVSGAMYMGTRALTATSGVGFDLMSETVSLNAMIENPTVFVLAQRPGPATGLPTWTA
;
A
#
# COMPACT_ATOMS: atom_id res chain seq x y z
N MET A 1 14.62 -11.81 15.28
CA MET A 1 14.97 -10.83 14.23
C MET A 1 14.38 -9.49 14.62
N PRO A 2 15.16 -8.42 14.64
CA PRO A 2 14.63 -7.09 14.95
C PRO A 2 13.78 -6.60 13.77
N ARG A 3 12.48 -6.76 13.89
CA ARG A 3 11.49 -6.37 12.89
C ARG A 3 10.45 -5.47 13.54
N ILE A 4 10.20 -4.34 12.93
CA ILE A 4 9.18 -3.38 13.34
C ILE A 4 8.03 -3.43 12.34
N SER A 5 6.81 -3.56 12.85
CA SER A 5 5.59 -3.55 12.07
C SER A 5 4.74 -2.34 12.41
N VAL A 6 4.40 -1.55 11.40
CA VAL A 6 3.54 -0.35 11.49
C VAL A 6 2.30 -0.60 10.65
N LYS A 7 1.12 -0.54 11.25
CA LYS A 7 -0.16 -0.67 10.54
C LYS A 7 -0.90 0.67 10.56
N ILE A 8 -1.23 1.18 9.39
CA ILE A 8 -1.99 2.41 9.19
C ILE A 8 -3.40 2.00 8.79
N VAL A 9 -4.40 2.45 9.53
CA VAL A 9 -5.79 2.04 9.38
C VAL A 9 -6.74 3.22 9.28
N GLY A 10 -7.82 3.03 8.53
CA GLY A 10 -8.83 4.08 8.31
C GLY A 10 -9.82 3.68 7.23
N ALA A 11 -10.47 4.68 6.62
CA ALA A 11 -11.36 4.44 5.49
C ALA A 11 -10.64 4.57 4.14
N SER A 12 -11.10 3.82 3.13
CA SER A 12 -10.63 4.00 1.76
C SER A 12 -10.79 5.45 1.32
N GLY A 13 -9.72 6.03 0.78
CA GLY A 13 -9.67 7.44 0.37
C GLY A 13 -9.07 8.39 1.43
N GLN A 14 -8.81 7.96 2.66
CA GLN A 14 -8.16 8.79 3.71
C GLN A 14 -6.62 8.89 3.54
N GLY A 15 -6.06 8.32 2.48
CA GLY A 15 -4.63 8.52 2.15
C GLY A 15 -3.65 7.52 2.77
N LEU A 16 -4.13 6.42 3.37
CA LEU A 16 -3.30 5.34 3.94
C LEU A 16 -2.19 4.89 2.99
N ASN A 17 -2.56 4.68 1.71
CA ASN A 17 -1.63 4.26 0.67
C ASN A 17 -0.51 5.30 0.45
N SER A 18 -0.84 6.60 0.56
CA SER A 18 0.15 7.66 0.37
C SER A 18 1.15 7.69 1.52
N ILE A 19 0.67 7.59 2.76
CA ILE A 19 1.52 7.53 3.97
C ILE A 19 2.45 6.30 3.87
N GLY A 20 1.86 5.11 3.71
CA GLY A 20 2.60 3.86 3.66
C GLY A 20 3.63 3.81 2.54
N ALA A 21 3.27 4.26 1.33
CA ALA A 21 4.19 4.24 0.18
C ALA A 21 5.37 5.22 0.34
N ILE A 22 5.15 6.41 0.93
CA ILE A 22 6.25 7.37 1.17
C ILE A 22 7.20 6.80 2.24
N VAL A 23 6.66 6.29 3.35
CA VAL A 23 7.46 5.68 4.42
C VAL A 23 8.25 4.48 3.87
N ALA A 24 7.60 3.57 3.13
CA ALA A 24 8.25 2.42 2.52
C ALA A 24 9.41 2.81 1.59
N LYS A 25 9.17 3.80 0.71
CA LYS A 25 10.19 4.29 -0.22
C LYS A 25 11.38 4.93 0.50
N GLY A 26 11.10 5.70 1.56
CA GLY A 26 12.12 6.32 2.38
C GLY A 26 12.98 5.28 3.09
N LEU A 27 12.37 4.36 3.81
CA LEU A 27 13.05 3.30 4.55
C LEU A 27 13.89 2.41 3.63
N LYS A 28 13.36 2.07 2.45
CA LYS A 28 14.14 1.35 1.43
C LYS A 28 15.40 2.13 1.03
N ARG A 29 15.30 3.45 0.79
CA ARG A 29 16.45 4.29 0.47
C ARG A 29 17.45 4.40 1.62
N SER A 30 16.96 4.36 2.86
CA SER A 30 17.80 4.33 4.06
C SER A 30 18.51 2.98 4.29
N GLY A 31 18.22 1.96 3.49
CA GLY A 31 18.87 0.64 3.59
C GLY A 31 18.10 -0.39 4.42
N TYR A 32 16.77 -0.27 4.48
CA TYR A 32 15.93 -1.29 5.10
C TYR A 32 15.24 -2.16 4.04
N CYS A 33 15.05 -3.44 4.39
CA CYS A 33 14.10 -4.29 3.71
C CYS A 33 12.69 -3.96 4.20
N VAL A 34 11.78 -3.72 3.28
CA VAL A 34 10.39 -3.35 3.57
C VAL A 34 9.45 -4.30 2.87
N PHE A 35 8.46 -4.81 3.58
CA PHE A 35 7.35 -5.55 3.02
C PHE A 35 6.06 -4.80 3.33
N GLY A 36 5.29 -4.48 2.30
CA GLY A 36 4.02 -3.77 2.41
C GLY A 36 2.83 -4.67 2.09
N TYR A 37 1.81 -4.67 2.94
CA TYR A 37 0.56 -5.39 2.73
C TYR A 37 -0.63 -4.44 2.86
N ARG A 38 -1.59 -4.55 1.94
CA ARG A 38 -2.79 -3.70 1.90
C ARG A 38 -4.04 -4.53 1.99
N GLU A 39 -4.97 -4.06 2.81
CA GLU A 39 -6.34 -4.55 2.85
C GLU A 39 -7.27 -3.39 2.53
N TYR A 40 -8.21 -3.62 1.63
CA TYR A 40 -9.18 -2.61 1.23
C TYR A 40 -10.46 -3.28 0.72
N PRO A 41 -11.63 -2.68 1.03
CA PRO A 41 -12.90 -3.18 0.54
C PRO A 41 -13.05 -2.90 -0.95
N SER A 42 -14.07 -3.51 -1.56
CA SER A 42 -14.44 -3.25 -2.95
C SER A 42 -15.11 -1.88 -3.19
N LEU A 43 -14.93 -0.93 -2.28
CA LEU A 43 -15.51 0.39 -2.35
C LEU A 43 -14.47 1.43 -2.80
N ILE A 44 -14.90 2.38 -3.62
CA ILE A 44 -14.05 3.51 -4.06
C ILE A 44 -13.75 4.43 -2.89
N LYS A 45 -14.74 4.67 -2.00
CA LYS A 45 -14.60 5.46 -0.77
C LYS A 45 -15.34 4.78 0.36
N GLY A 46 -14.82 4.94 1.59
CA GLY A 46 -15.41 4.35 2.79
C GLY A 46 -14.98 2.90 3.01
N GLY A 47 -15.57 2.24 3.99
CA GLY A 47 -15.16 0.92 4.44
C GLY A 47 -13.80 0.94 5.17
N HIS A 48 -13.51 -0.14 5.89
CA HIS A 48 -12.24 -0.30 6.59
C HIS A 48 -11.12 -0.66 5.61
N ALA A 49 -10.00 0.02 5.69
CA ALA A 49 -8.81 -0.27 4.91
C ALA A 49 -7.57 -0.21 5.80
N SER A 50 -6.55 -0.96 5.44
CA SER A 50 -5.27 -0.94 6.14
C SER A 50 -4.07 -0.96 5.18
N TYR A 51 -2.96 -0.42 5.67
CA TYR A 51 -1.65 -0.54 5.04
C TYR A 51 -0.64 -0.90 6.12
N GLN A 52 -0.16 -2.14 6.11
CA GLN A 52 0.86 -2.61 7.03
C GLN A 52 2.24 -2.58 6.38
N LEU A 53 3.21 -2.05 7.10
CA LEU A 53 4.62 -2.05 6.73
C LEU A 53 5.41 -2.85 7.75
N ASP A 54 6.15 -3.82 7.27
CA ASP A 54 7.09 -4.62 8.04
C ASP A 54 8.51 -4.25 7.61
N VAL A 55 9.32 -3.80 8.55
CA VAL A 55 10.63 -3.17 8.31
C VAL A 55 11.70 -3.91 9.09
N SER A 56 12.81 -4.23 8.44
CA SER A 56 13.97 -4.87 9.08
C SER A 56 15.27 -4.54 8.32
N ASN A 57 16.39 -4.73 8.96
CA ASN A 57 17.70 -4.78 8.30
C ASN A 57 18.05 -6.17 7.75
N GLU A 58 17.11 -7.12 7.85
CA GLU A 58 17.18 -8.45 7.26
C GLU A 58 16.02 -8.62 6.25
N ARG A 59 16.06 -9.68 5.44
CA ARG A 59 15.06 -9.91 4.41
C ARG A 59 13.69 -10.26 5.01
N VAL A 60 12.70 -9.43 4.70
CA VAL A 60 11.29 -9.61 5.07
C VAL A 60 10.52 -10.13 3.86
N ARG A 61 9.73 -11.20 4.04
CA ARG A 61 8.98 -11.88 2.95
C ARG A 61 7.48 -12.01 3.22
N SER A 62 7.00 -11.58 4.37
CA SER A 62 5.60 -11.69 4.78
C SER A 62 5.26 -10.63 5.82
N THR A 63 3.99 -10.43 6.10
CA THR A 63 3.53 -9.59 7.21
C THR A 63 3.64 -10.30 8.56
N GLU A 64 3.76 -9.52 9.64
CA GLU A 64 3.54 -9.98 11.01
C GLU A 64 2.05 -10.00 11.34
N THR A 65 1.63 -10.93 12.18
CA THR A 65 0.25 -10.97 12.70
C THR A 65 0.01 -9.97 13.81
N LYS A 66 1.06 -9.53 14.51
CA LYS A 66 1.03 -8.53 15.55
C LYS A 66 1.93 -7.36 15.17
N VAL A 67 1.46 -6.14 15.44
CA VAL A 67 2.15 -4.90 15.05
C VAL A 67 2.72 -4.15 16.25
N ASN A 68 3.79 -3.41 16.02
CA ASN A 68 4.40 -2.55 17.04
C ASN A 68 3.69 -1.20 17.14
N VAL A 69 3.18 -0.69 16.01
CA VAL A 69 2.51 0.60 15.91
C VAL A 69 1.21 0.45 15.14
N LEU A 70 0.15 1.00 15.70
CA LEU A 70 -1.13 1.20 15.04
C LEU A 70 -1.34 2.71 14.84
N VAL A 71 -1.48 3.14 13.58
CA VAL A 71 -1.80 4.53 13.21
C VAL A 71 -3.24 4.56 12.73
N ALA A 72 -4.16 5.06 13.55
CA ALA A 72 -5.58 5.08 13.25
C ALA A 72 -6.07 6.45 12.80
N LEU A 73 -6.54 6.54 11.56
CA LEU A 73 -7.07 7.76 10.93
C LEU A 73 -8.55 8.01 11.27
N ASN A 74 -9.20 7.07 11.94
CA ASN A 74 -10.57 7.19 12.44
C ASN A 74 -10.80 6.19 13.58
N HIS A 75 -11.95 6.33 14.29
CA HIS A 75 -12.30 5.48 15.42
C HIS A 75 -12.56 4.01 15.03
N HIS A 76 -13.11 3.72 13.84
CA HIS A 76 -13.29 2.35 13.39
C HIS A 76 -11.95 1.62 13.22
N GLY A 77 -10.91 2.33 12.79
CA GLY A 77 -9.55 1.78 12.73
C GLY A 77 -9.04 1.36 14.11
N LEU A 78 -9.37 2.11 15.16
CA LEU A 78 -9.05 1.72 16.54
C LEU A 78 -9.82 0.47 16.95
N GLU A 79 -11.16 0.50 16.78
CA GLU A 79 -12.04 -0.58 17.23
C GLU A 79 -11.68 -1.95 16.64
N LEU A 80 -11.28 -1.97 15.37
CA LEU A 80 -11.03 -3.22 14.63
C LEU A 80 -9.61 -3.77 14.79
N ASN A 81 -8.61 -2.92 15.14
CA ASN A 81 -7.20 -3.34 15.04
C ASN A 81 -6.43 -3.29 16.37
N MET A 82 -7.02 -2.82 17.45
CA MET A 82 -6.33 -2.73 18.76
C MET A 82 -5.78 -4.07 19.25
N GLU A 83 -6.47 -5.17 18.96
CA GLU A 83 -6.05 -6.51 19.38
C GLU A 83 -4.82 -7.05 18.64
N GLU A 84 -4.44 -6.43 17.52
CA GLU A 84 -3.24 -6.79 16.77
C GLU A 84 -1.95 -6.21 17.37
N LEU A 85 -2.03 -5.33 18.38
CA LEU A 85 -0.86 -4.73 18.98
C LEU A 85 -0.06 -5.71 19.83
N LYS A 86 1.25 -5.63 19.73
CA LYS A 86 2.21 -6.32 20.61
C LYS A 86 2.19 -5.67 21.99
N GLU A 87 2.72 -6.38 22.99
CA GLU A 87 3.00 -5.79 24.31
C GLU A 87 3.94 -4.58 24.18
N GLY A 88 3.67 -3.51 24.92
CA GLY A 88 4.40 -2.25 24.82
C GLY A 88 4.17 -1.48 23.50
N GLY A 89 3.25 -1.94 22.67
CA GLY A 89 2.93 -1.31 21.38
C GLY A 89 2.41 0.12 21.51
N ILE A 90 2.39 0.84 20.38
CA ILE A 90 1.97 2.23 20.30
C ILE A 90 0.68 2.34 19.50
N VAL A 91 -0.28 3.07 20.05
CA VAL A 91 -1.49 3.51 19.36
C VAL A 91 -1.37 5.01 19.09
N LEU A 92 -1.32 5.37 17.83
CA LEU A 92 -1.42 6.74 17.37
C LEU A 92 -2.81 6.95 16.77
N HIS A 93 -3.58 7.92 17.27
CA HIS A 93 -4.89 8.24 16.70
C HIS A 93 -5.07 9.74 16.50
N VAL A 94 -5.96 10.11 15.59
CA VAL A 94 -6.28 11.49 15.23
C VAL A 94 -7.70 11.90 15.62
N THR A 95 -8.44 11.04 16.33
CA THR A 95 -9.82 11.31 16.75
C THR A 95 -9.82 12.11 18.02
N PRO A 96 -10.26 13.39 18.03
CA PRO A 96 -10.28 14.22 19.22
C PRO A 96 -11.30 13.70 20.23
N GLY A 97 -10.95 13.75 21.52
CA GLY A 97 -11.85 13.36 22.64
C GLY A 97 -12.28 11.89 22.63
N TRP A 98 -11.58 11.00 21.92
CA TRP A 98 -11.94 9.60 21.84
C TRP A 98 -11.91 8.92 23.22
N GLN A 99 -13.02 8.25 23.56
CA GLN A 99 -13.15 7.45 24.77
C GLN A 99 -13.04 5.97 24.40
N PHE A 100 -11.97 5.32 24.85
CA PHE A 100 -11.78 3.90 24.57
C PHE A 100 -12.85 3.06 25.29
N PRO A 101 -13.53 2.13 24.60
CA PRO A 101 -14.42 1.14 25.21
C PRO A 101 -13.71 0.35 26.32
N GLU A 102 -14.44 -0.14 27.31
CA GLU A 102 -13.89 -0.87 28.47
C GLU A 102 -12.95 -2.01 28.07
N ARG A 103 -13.32 -2.78 27.04
CA ARG A 103 -12.46 -3.84 26.47
C ARG A 103 -11.09 -3.32 26.02
N HIS A 104 -11.04 -2.14 25.40
CA HIS A 104 -9.79 -1.54 24.94
C HIS A 104 -9.01 -0.89 26.07
N GLN A 105 -9.67 -0.31 27.06
CA GLN A 105 -9.02 0.19 28.28
C GLN A 105 -8.30 -0.95 29.02
N LYS A 106 -8.95 -2.11 29.13
CA LYS A 106 -8.33 -3.32 29.68
C LYS A 106 -7.12 -3.74 28.85
N LEU A 107 -7.26 -3.82 27.52
CA LEU A 107 -6.18 -4.19 26.61
C LEU A 107 -4.97 -3.24 26.72
N ILE A 108 -5.22 -1.93 26.79
CA ILE A 108 -4.19 -0.90 26.97
C ILE A 108 -3.38 -1.18 28.24
N LYS A 109 -4.08 -1.49 29.34
CA LYS A 109 -3.45 -1.80 30.63
C LYS A 109 -2.70 -3.13 30.61
N ASP A 110 -3.35 -4.20 30.13
CA ASP A 110 -2.82 -5.56 30.16
C ASP A 110 -1.55 -5.70 29.28
N ARG A 111 -1.50 -4.98 28.15
CA ARG A 111 -0.35 -4.99 27.23
C ARG A 111 0.56 -3.77 27.37
N SER A 112 0.36 -2.93 28.39
CA SER A 112 1.16 -1.71 28.58
C SER A 112 1.25 -0.84 27.32
N LEU A 113 0.13 -0.67 26.59
CA LEU A 113 0.11 0.07 25.35
C LEU A 113 0.29 1.58 25.62
N ARG A 114 1.07 2.23 24.75
CA ARG A 114 1.25 3.69 24.77
C ARG A 114 0.28 4.33 23.78
N VAL A 115 -0.68 5.10 24.28
CA VAL A 115 -1.69 5.78 23.45
C VAL A 115 -1.29 7.23 23.24
N LEU A 116 -1.29 7.68 21.97
CA LEU A 116 -1.02 9.07 21.58
C LEU A 116 -2.19 9.63 20.78
N TYR A 117 -2.63 10.81 21.16
CA TYR A 117 -3.47 11.64 20.31
C TYR A 117 -2.61 12.62 19.51
N PHE A 118 -2.78 12.64 18.18
CA PHE A 118 -2.10 13.56 17.30
C PHE A 118 -3.10 14.56 16.72
N PRO A 119 -3.02 15.86 17.10
CA PRO A 119 -4.04 16.87 16.77
C PRO A 119 -3.88 17.40 15.34
N VAL A 120 -4.16 16.56 14.35
CA VAL A 120 -3.97 16.86 12.91
C VAL A 120 -4.72 18.13 12.50
N ASP A 121 -5.99 18.25 12.89
CA ASP A 121 -6.85 19.37 12.46
C ASP A 121 -6.39 20.70 13.03
N ASP A 122 -5.96 20.73 14.31
CA ASP A 122 -5.44 21.93 14.96
C ASP A 122 -4.14 22.39 14.30
N ILE A 123 -3.24 21.45 14.00
CA ILE A 123 -1.98 21.75 13.32
C ILE A 123 -2.23 22.27 11.92
N LEU A 124 -3.10 21.63 11.15
CA LEU A 124 -3.46 22.06 9.80
C LEU A 124 -4.12 23.44 9.78
N THR A 125 -5.00 23.71 10.74
CA THR A 125 -5.64 25.04 10.89
C THR A 125 -4.60 26.12 11.13
N ARG A 126 -3.65 25.88 12.04
CA ARG A 126 -2.53 26.80 12.33
C ARG A 126 -1.63 27.05 11.12
N LEU A 127 -1.42 26.02 10.30
CA LEU A 127 -0.62 26.11 9.06
C LEU A 127 -1.36 26.74 7.87
N GLY A 128 -2.68 26.94 7.97
CA GLY A 128 -3.54 27.34 6.83
C GLY A 128 -3.62 26.23 5.75
N GLY A 129 -3.47 24.98 6.18
CA GLY A 129 -3.44 23.80 5.31
C GLY A 129 -4.82 23.21 5.04
N LYS A 130 -4.95 22.48 3.93
CA LYS A 130 -6.15 21.69 3.60
C LYS A 130 -6.02 20.28 4.14
N ALA A 131 -7.16 19.60 4.37
CA ALA A 131 -7.23 18.24 4.89
C ALA A 131 -6.34 17.21 4.16
N ILE A 132 -6.07 17.39 2.87
CA ILE A 132 -5.18 16.50 2.09
C ILE A 132 -3.73 16.48 2.63
N LEU A 133 -3.31 17.52 3.34
CA LEU A 133 -1.96 17.63 3.93
C LEU A 133 -1.81 16.82 5.22
N SER A 134 -2.92 16.30 5.79
CA SER A 134 -2.88 15.39 6.93
C SER A 134 -1.96 14.20 6.69
N ASN A 135 -1.94 13.71 5.45
CA ASN A 135 -1.09 12.58 5.07
C ASN A 135 0.40 12.89 5.19
N VAL A 136 0.81 14.10 4.81
CA VAL A 136 2.21 14.53 4.90
C VAL A 136 2.60 14.73 6.36
N LEU A 137 1.73 15.36 7.13
CA LEU A 137 1.90 15.61 8.55
C LEU A 137 2.06 14.29 9.33
N LEU A 138 1.16 13.33 9.10
CA LEU A 138 1.21 12.01 9.72
C LEU A 138 2.43 11.20 9.24
N THR A 139 2.79 11.29 7.96
CA THR A 139 4.00 10.67 7.44
C THR A 139 5.23 11.16 8.19
N ALA A 140 5.33 12.47 8.41
CA ALA A 140 6.46 13.08 9.11
C ALA A 140 6.52 12.65 10.58
N PHE A 141 5.38 12.55 11.24
CA PHE A 141 5.33 12.06 12.62
C PHE A 141 5.73 10.57 12.71
N VAL A 142 5.20 9.71 11.86
CA VAL A 142 5.61 8.29 11.79
C VAL A 142 7.10 8.18 11.47
N TRP A 143 7.63 9.03 10.59
CA TRP A 143 9.04 9.08 10.24
C TRP A 143 9.93 9.44 11.43
N SER A 144 9.51 10.43 12.23
CA SER A 144 10.16 10.81 13.49
C SER A 144 10.14 9.68 14.52
N MET A 145 8.98 8.98 14.65
CA MET A 145 8.87 7.82 15.55
C MET A 145 9.82 6.67 15.20
N LEU A 146 10.18 6.54 13.92
CA LEU A 146 11.12 5.54 13.43
C LEU A 146 12.57 6.03 13.50
N ASP A 147 12.86 7.16 14.13
CA ASP A 147 14.18 7.80 14.28
C ASP A 147 14.92 7.99 12.94
N GLN A 148 14.20 8.33 11.88
CA GLN A 148 14.78 8.57 10.57
C GLN A 148 15.05 10.07 10.36
N GLU A 149 16.10 10.39 9.59
CA GLU A 149 16.51 11.77 9.32
C GLU A 149 15.45 12.54 8.50
N VAL A 150 15.10 13.74 8.97
CA VAL A 150 14.05 14.57 8.34
C VAL A 150 14.38 14.96 6.90
N ASP A 151 15.66 15.18 6.57
CA ASP A 151 16.10 15.60 5.25
C ASP A 151 15.85 14.51 4.20
N ALA A 152 15.92 13.23 4.59
CA ALA A 152 15.56 12.13 3.70
C ALA A 152 14.07 12.17 3.31
N LEU A 153 13.18 12.51 4.24
CA LEU A 153 11.75 12.69 3.96
C LEU A 153 11.50 13.93 3.11
N LYS A 154 12.15 15.07 3.44
CA LYS A 154 12.04 16.31 2.66
C LYS A 154 12.48 16.11 1.21
N SER A 155 13.56 15.39 0.99
CA SER A 155 14.03 15.05 -0.37
C SER A 155 12.98 14.25 -1.15
N LEU A 156 12.40 13.21 -0.54
CA LEU A 156 11.36 12.37 -1.17
C LEU A 156 10.11 13.16 -1.56
N VAL A 157 9.63 14.00 -0.66
CA VAL A 157 8.46 14.85 -0.90
C VAL A 157 8.79 15.93 -1.93
N GLY A 158 10.00 16.50 -1.86
CA GLY A 158 10.51 17.46 -2.82
C GLY A 158 10.52 16.95 -4.25
N GLU A 159 11.01 15.73 -4.48
CA GLU A 159 10.97 15.08 -5.81
C GLU A 159 9.54 15.01 -6.38
N LYS A 160 8.56 14.66 -5.54
CA LYS A 160 7.16 14.51 -5.96
C LYS A 160 6.49 15.84 -6.32
N PHE A 161 6.84 16.92 -5.63
CA PHE A 161 6.19 18.22 -5.75
C PHE A 161 7.07 19.30 -6.41
N ALA A 162 8.21 18.95 -6.97
CA ALA A 162 9.19 19.90 -7.57
C ALA A 162 8.57 20.89 -8.57
N LYS A 163 7.52 20.50 -9.31
CA LYS A 163 6.84 21.34 -10.30
C LYS A 163 5.77 22.28 -9.71
N LYS A 164 5.48 22.22 -8.39
CA LYS A 164 4.37 22.95 -7.73
C LYS A 164 4.88 23.68 -6.49
N LYS A 165 5.61 24.79 -6.66
CA LYS A 165 6.32 25.52 -5.59
C LYS A 165 5.47 25.82 -4.35
N ALA A 166 4.28 26.41 -4.49
CA ALA A 166 3.42 26.76 -3.35
C ALA A 166 2.97 25.53 -2.53
N LEU A 167 2.71 24.40 -3.21
CA LEU A 167 2.42 23.14 -2.56
C LEU A 167 3.64 22.55 -1.87
N LEU A 168 4.82 22.74 -2.44
CA LEU A 168 6.08 22.27 -1.87
C LEU A 168 6.37 22.95 -0.54
N GLU A 169 6.29 24.29 -0.48
CA GLU A 169 6.53 25.05 0.76
C GLU A 169 5.60 24.62 1.90
N LEU A 170 4.32 24.44 1.60
CA LEU A 170 3.33 24.00 2.59
C LEU A 170 3.59 22.55 3.03
N ASN A 171 3.98 21.66 2.11
CA ASN A 171 4.38 20.30 2.48
C ASN A 171 5.62 20.30 3.37
N MET A 172 6.62 21.15 3.10
CA MET A 172 7.83 21.25 3.95
C MET A 172 7.48 21.72 5.37
N ARG A 173 6.59 22.69 5.51
CA ARG A 173 6.10 23.15 6.83
C ARG A 173 5.34 22.04 7.56
N CYS A 174 4.52 21.27 6.86
CA CYS A 174 3.84 20.10 7.44
C CYS A 174 4.84 19.01 7.89
N ILE A 175 5.93 18.81 7.14
CA ILE A 175 6.98 17.87 7.54
C ILE A 175 7.65 18.36 8.84
N ASP A 176 8.02 19.63 8.91
CA ASP A 176 8.68 20.19 10.09
C ASP A 176 7.81 20.08 11.34
N GLU A 177 6.53 20.46 11.24
CA GLU A 177 5.56 20.35 12.34
C GLU A 177 5.29 18.91 12.78
N GLY A 178 5.06 17.99 11.82
CA GLY A 178 4.81 16.58 12.14
C GLY A 178 6.04 15.89 12.72
N TYR A 179 7.22 16.20 12.19
CA TYR A 179 8.47 15.60 12.64
C TYR A 179 8.89 16.07 14.03
N SER A 180 8.68 17.37 14.34
CA SER A 180 9.03 17.98 15.63
C SER A 180 7.96 17.80 16.71
N PHE A 181 6.82 17.20 16.38
CA PHE A 181 5.76 17.00 17.35
C PHE A 181 6.22 16.13 18.53
N VAL A 182 5.96 16.66 19.73
CA VAL A 182 6.21 15.99 21.00
C VAL A 182 4.91 15.98 21.79
N ASP A 183 4.51 14.82 22.25
CA ASP A 183 3.33 14.70 23.13
C ASP A 183 3.57 15.49 24.43
N PRO A 184 2.67 16.42 24.83
CA PRO A 184 2.88 17.26 26.01
C PRO A 184 3.01 16.48 27.33
N GLU A 185 2.39 15.31 27.42
CA GLU A 185 2.38 14.49 28.65
C GLU A 185 3.45 13.39 28.62
N LYS A 186 3.75 12.85 27.45
CA LYS A 186 4.55 11.63 27.29
C LYS A 186 5.93 11.88 26.68
N GLY A 187 6.17 13.09 26.20
CA GLY A 187 7.42 13.44 25.54
C GLY A 187 7.57 12.84 24.13
N LYS A 188 8.80 12.82 23.62
CA LYS A 188 9.11 12.19 22.32
C LYS A 188 8.98 10.69 22.43
N ILE A 189 8.21 10.09 21.51
CA ILE A 189 8.08 8.64 21.41
C ILE A 189 8.86 8.16 20.18
N SER A 190 9.77 7.23 20.41
CA SER A 190 10.61 6.62 19.42
C SER A 190 10.49 5.09 19.47
N ILE A 191 10.57 4.49 18.30
CA ILE A 191 10.75 3.05 18.11
C ILE A 191 12.05 2.90 17.33
N GLY A 192 13.11 2.53 18.00
CA GLY A 192 14.41 2.33 17.35
C GLY A 192 14.33 1.24 16.29
N LEU A 193 14.62 1.60 15.04
CA LEU A 193 14.93 0.59 14.02
C LEU A 193 16.34 0.03 14.24
N PRO A 194 16.61 -1.23 13.86
CA PRO A 194 17.96 -1.76 13.84
C PRO A 194 18.84 -0.94 12.87
N SER A 195 20.16 -0.99 13.03
CA SER A 195 21.07 -0.32 12.08
C SER A 195 20.78 -0.78 10.64
N PRO A 196 20.69 0.14 9.67
CA PRO A 196 20.32 -0.21 8.30
C PRO A 196 21.39 -1.10 7.62
N ASN A 197 20.95 -1.98 6.75
CA ASN A 197 21.81 -2.72 5.83
C ASN A 197 21.79 -2.06 4.45
N LYS A 198 22.88 -1.41 4.07
CA LYS A 198 22.99 -0.64 2.82
C LYS A 198 22.76 -1.48 1.55
N GLU A 199 22.91 -2.80 1.62
CA GLU A 199 22.59 -3.69 0.49
C GLU A 199 21.14 -3.48 0.00
N PHE A 200 20.19 -3.33 0.92
CA PHE A 200 18.79 -3.11 0.55
C PHE A 200 18.53 -1.78 -0.16
N SER A 201 19.42 -0.80 -0.06
CA SER A 201 19.27 0.46 -0.79
C SER A 201 19.36 0.29 -2.32
N SER A 202 20.03 -0.75 -2.79
CA SER A 202 20.17 -1.10 -4.22
C SER A 202 19.01 -1.95 -4.76
N HIS A 203 18.22 -2.59 -3.89
CA HIS A 203 17.11 -3.43 -4.30
C HIS A 203 15.95 -2.59 -4.86
N LEU A 204 15.09 -3.20 -5.67
CA LEU A 204 13.85 -2.57 -6.13
C LEU A 204 12.77 -2.70 -5.05
N LEU A 205 11.99 -1.66 -4.85
CA LEU A 205 10.73 -1.69 -4.12
C LEU A 205 9.61 -1.65 -5.17
N VAL A 206 8.95 -2.77 -5.36
CA VAL A 206 7.90 -2.94 -6.37
C VAL A 206 6.66 -3.59 -5.76
N THR A 207 5.52 -3.32 -6.34
CA THR A 207 4.28 -4.05 -6.04
C THR A 207 4.29 -5.42 -6.72
N GLY A 208 3.41 -6.33 -6.30
CA GLY A 208 3.25 -7.62 -6.97
C GLY A 208 2.88 -7.49 -8.45
N SER A 209 2.03 -6.51 -8.80
CA SER A 209 1.66 -6.22 -10.19
C SER A 209 2.86 -5.73 -11.02
N GLU A 210 3.68 -4.84 -10.47
CA GLU A 210 4.90 -4.37 -11.12
C GLU A 210 5.93 -5.50 -11.29
N ALA A 211 6.12 -6.33 -10.27
CA ALA A 211 7.02 -7.48 -10.34
C ALA A 211 6.57 -8.49 -11.40
N MET A 212 5.26 -8.73 -11.50
CA MET A 212 4.67 -9.61 -12.50
C MET A 212 4.85 -9.04 -13.92
N GLY A 213 4.59 -7.74 -14.11
CA GLY A 213 4.83 -7.06 -15.39
C GLY A 213 6.29 -7.10 -15.81
N LEU A 214 7.23 -6.81 -14.91
CA LEU A 214 8.67 -6.93 -15.17
C LEU A 214 9.08 -8.36 -15.52
N GLY A 215 8.54 -9.35 -14.81
CA GLY A 215 8.77 -10.77 -15.10
C GLY A 215 8.25 -11.18 -16.47
N ALA A 216 7.06 -10.72 -16.86
CA ALA A 216 6.49 -10.96 -18.17
C ALA A 216 7.36 -10.38 -19.30
N MET A 217 7.82 -9.14 -19.13
CA MET A 217 8.73 -8.49 -20.08
C MET A 217 10.06 -9.25 -20.21
N HIS A 218 10.63 -9.66 -19.08
CA HIS A 218 11.85 -10.46 -19.06
C HIS A 218 11.68 -11.81 -19.74
N ALA A 219 10.51 -12.45 -19.57
CA ALA A 219 10.15 -13.69 -20.24
C ALA A 219 9.86 -13.53 -21.75
N GLY A 220 9.92 -12.32 -22.27
CA GLY A 220 9.72 -12.05 -23.70
C GLY A 220 8.25 -11.95 -24.13
N VAL A 221 7.34 -11.64 -23.22
CA VAL A 221 5.95 -11.31 -23.57
C VAL A 221 5.92 -10.07 -24.45
N ARG A 222 5.12 -10.10 -25.51
CA ARG A 222 4.99 -9.00 -26.50
C ARG A 222 3.57 -8.48 -26.62
N LEU A 223 2.58 -9.20 -26.10
CA LEU A 223 1.20 -8.76 -26.09
C LEU A 223 0.58 -8.96 -24.72
N TYR A 224 -0.09 -7.93 -24.23
CA TYR A 224 -0.99 -7.99 -23.09
C TYR A 224 -2.38 -7.55 -23.54
N ALA A 225 -3.40 -8.35 -23.28
CA ALA A 225 -4.78 -7.94 -23.46
C ALA A 225 -5.53 -8.15 -22.13
N GLY A 226 -6.35 -7.18 -21.71
CA GLY A 226 -7.09 -7.29 -20.48
C GLY A 226 -8.30 -6.35 -20.41
N TYR A 227 -9.31 -6.78 -19.70
CA TYR A 227 -10.42 -5.94 -19.27
C TYR A 227 -10.13 -5.42 -17.85
N PRO A 228 -10.35 -4.11 -17.56
CA PRO A 228 -10.02 -3.54 -16.27
C PRO A 228 -10.90 -4.11 -15.16
N MET A 229 -10.36 -5.05 -14.39
CA MET A 229 -11.05 -5.65 -13.25
C MET A 229 -10.15 -5.60 -12.01
N THR A 230 -10.68 -5.09 -10.87
CA THR A 230 -9.95 -5.06 -9.61
C THR A 230 -9.87 -6.48 -9.01
N PRO A 231 -8.68 -6.96 -8.57
CA PRO A 231 -7.43 -6.19 -8.36
C PRO A 231 -6.38 -6.35 -9.48
N SER A 232 -6.71 -6.79 -10.69
CA SER A 232 -5.75 -6.98 -11.79
C SER A 232 -5.40 -5.68 -12.55
N SER A 233 -6.24 -4.64 -12.48
CA SER A 233 -6.07 -3.38 -13.21
C SER A 233 -4.69 -2.70 -13.02
N PRO A 234 -4.03 -2.75 -11.84
CA PRO A 234 -2.69 -2.18 -11.70
C PRO A 234 -1.63 -2.81 -12.62
N LEU A 235 -1.79 -4.10 -12.97
CA LEU A 235 -0.89 -4.76 -13.92
C LEU A 235 -1.10 -4.20 -15.33
N LEU A 236 -2.35 -4.04 -15.78
CA LEU A 236 -2.68 -3.42 -17.06
C LEU A 236 -2.07 -2.02 -17.16
N SER A 237 -2.31 -1.17 -16.14
CA SER A 237 -1.78 0.20 -16.11
C SER A 237 -0.25 0.23 -16.16
N PHE A 238 0.41 -0.63 -15.38
CA PHE A 238 1.87 -0.69 -15.34
C PHE A 238 2.49 -1.09 -16.68
N ILE A 239 1.92 -2.10 -17.34
CA ILE A 239 2.42 -2.55 -18.64
C ILE A 239 2.13 -1.48 -19.71
N ALA A 240 0.95 -0.84 -19.69
CA ALA A 240 0.60 0.23 -20.61
C ALA A 240 1.55 1.44 -20.52
N ASP A 241 1.94 1.83 -19.30
CA ASP A 241 2.91 2.92 -19.08
C ASP A 241 4.30 2.62 -19.69
N LEU A 242 4.59 1.35 -19.93
CA LEU A 242 5.87 0.88 -20.49
C LEU A 242 5.78 0.45 -21.96
N GLU A 243 4.61 0.47 -22.58
CA GLU A 243 4.35 0.01 -23.94
C GLU A 243 5.36 0.57 -24.95
N ASN A 244 5.53 1.89 -24.98
CA ASN A 244 6.45 2.57 -25.89
C ASN A 244 7.94 2.25 -25.65
N LYS A 245 8.29 1.83 -24.43
CA LYS A 245 9.69 1.51 -24.06
C LYS A 245 10.04 0.06 -24.34
N THR A 246 9.05 -0.81 -24.29
CA THR A 246 9.23 -2.27 -24.38
C THR A 246 8.82 -2.84 -25.73
N HIS A 247 8.19 -2.02 -26.57
CA HIS A 247 7.59 -2.46 -27.84
C HIS A 247 6.57 -3.60 -27.66
N MET A 248 5.91 -3.65 -26.50
CA MET A 248 4.77 -4.53 -26.26
C MET A 248 3.51 -3.90 -26.87
N VAL A 249 2.61 -4.72 -27.33
CA VAL A 249 1.24 -4.30 -27.67
C VAL A 249 0.37 -4.46 -26.42
N VAL A 250 -0.27 -3.40 -25.99
CA VAL A 250 -1.17 -3.40 -24.83
C VAL A 250 -2.58 -3.07 -25.29
N LYS A 251 -3.49 -4.03 -25.15
CA LYS A 251 -4.88 -3.86 -25.57
C LYS A 251 -5.82 -3.92 -24.37
N GLN A 252 -6.53 -2.82 -24.13
CA GLN A 252 -7.72 -2.87 -23.30
C GLN A 252 -8.87 -3.43 -24.14
N ALA A 253 -9.40 -4.57 -23.72
CA ALA A 253 -10.52 -5.24 -24.38
C ALA A 253 -11.86 -4.76 -23.83
N GLU A 254 -12.94 -5.04 -24.54
CA GLU A 254 -14.32 -4.68 -24.19
C GLU A 254 -14.86 -5.51 -23.02
N ASP A 255 -14.38 -6.76 -22.91
CA ASP A 255 -14.73 -7.73 -21.87
C ASP A 255 -13.62 -8.76 -21.69
N GLU A 256 -13.79 -9.65 -20.73
CA GLU A 256 -12.82 -10.72 -20.42
C GLU A 256 -12.76 -11.78 -21.52
N ILE A 257 -13.87 -12.09 -22.17
CA ILE A 257 -13.93 -13.09 -23.27
C ILE A 257 -13.04 -12.59 -24.42
N THR A 258 -13.23 -11.35 -24.83
CA THR A 258 -12.42 -10.72 -25.88
C THR A 258 -10.94 -10.67 -25.51
N ALA A 259 -10.61 -10.33 -24.26
CA ALA A 259 -9.24 -10.32 -23.77
C ALA A 259 -8.58 -11.71 -23.90
N ALA A 260 -9.27 -12.76 -23.48
CA ALA A 260 -8.80 -14.14 -23.56
C ALA A 260 -8.60 -14.59 -25.01
N GLN A 261 -9.54 -14.25 -25.91
CA GLN A 261 -9.45 -14.61 -27.33
C GLN A 261 -8.28 -13.90 -28.04
N ILE A 262 -8.03 -12.62 -27.73
CA ILE A 262 -6.87 -11.88 -28.27
C ILE A 262 -5.57 -12.59 -27.86
N VAL A 263 -5.44 -12.95 -26.59
CA VAL A 263 -4.25 -13.66 -26.07
C VAL A 263 -4.13 -15.04 -26.72
N SER A 264 -5.23 -15.78 -26.83
CA SER A 264 -5.27 -17.10 -27.50
C SER A 264 -4.78 -17.00 -28.93
N GLY A 265 -5.32 -16.06 -29.72
CA GLY A 265 -4.91 -15.86 -31.12
C GLY A 265 -3.44 -15.47 -31.26
N ALA A 266 -2.94 -14.58 -30.39
CA ALA A 266 -1.53 -14.18 -30.39
C ALA A 266 -0.60 -15.36 -30.09
N MET A 267 -0.91 -16.17 -29.08
CA MET A 267 -0.13 -17.35 -28.70
C MET A 267 -0.17 -18.41 -29.78
N TYR A 268 -1.33 -18.64 -30.43
CA TYR A 268 -1.46 -19.56 -31.54
C TYR A 268 -0.56 -19.17 -32.72
N MET A 269 -0.34 -17.88 -32.95
CA MET A 269 0.57 -17.34 -33.96
C MET A 269 2.03 -17.24 -33.48
N GLY A 270 2.38 -17.79 -32.31
CA GLY A 270 3.74 -17.82 -31.78
C GLY A 270 4.18 -16.57 -31.02
N THR A 271 3.30 -15.62 -30.78
CA THR A 271 3.60 -14.41 -29.99
C THR A 271 3.29 -14.64 -28.51
N ARG A 272 4.31 -14.54 -27.65
CA ARG A 272 4.08 -14.66 -26.19
C ARG A 272 3.15 -13.57 -25.69
N ALA A 273 2.04 -13.98 -25.11
CA ALA A 273 0.99 -13.10 -24.63
C ALA A 273 0.44 -13.55 -23.27
N LEU A 274 -0.14 -12.62 -22.54
CA LEU A 274 -0.84 -12.91 -21.29
C LEU A 274 -2.05 -12.01 -21.10
N THR A 275 -2.99 -12.46 -20.28
CA THR A 275 -4.11 -11.67 -19.76
C THR A 275 -4.14 -11.75 -18.24
N ALA A 276 -4.76 -10.74 -17.61
CA ALA A 276 -5.01 -10.73 -16.18
C ALA A 276 -6.45 -10.30 -15.87
N THR A 277 -7.05 -10.99 -14.91
CA THR A 277 -8.41 -10.73 -14.47
C THR A 277 -8.59 -11.09 -12.99
N SER A 278 -9.82 -11.07 -12.48
CA SER A 278 -10.19 -11.60 -11.17
C SER A 278 -11.11 -12.83 -11.30
N GLY A 279 -11.58 -13.39 -10.19
CA GLY A 279 -12.38 -14.63 -10.19
C GLY A 279 -13.56 -14.60 -11.16
N VAL A 280 -14.41 -13.59 -11.07
CA VAL A 280 -15.60 -13.44 -11.93
C VAL A 280 -15.23 -13.32 -13.40
N GLY A 281 -14.19 -12.55 -13.72
CA GLY A 281 -13.74 -12.42 -15.11
C GLY A 281 -13.13 -13.72 -15.64
N PHE A 282 -12.47 -14.50 -14.78
CA PHE A 282 -11.95 -15.81 -15.17
C PHE A 282 -13.06 -16.82 -15.50
N ASP A 283 -14.19 -16.76 -14.78
CA ASP A 283 -15.37 -17.59 -15.08
C ASP A 283 -15.85 -17.37 -16.53
N LEU A 284 -15.81 -16.12 -17.00
CA LEU A 284 -16.15 -15.79 -18.40
C LEU A 284 -15.11 -16.29 -19.43
N MET A 285 -13.88 -16.57 -19.00
CA MET A 285 -12.81 -17.06 -19.88
C MET A 285 -12.79 -18.59 -20.03
N SER A 286 -13.66 -19.33 -19.34
CA SER A 286 -13.63 -20.78 -19.21
C SER A 286 -13.64 -21.53 -20.57
N GLU A 287 -14.43 -21.07 -21.55
CA GLU A 287 -14.46 -21.65 -22.88
C GLU A 287 -13.12 -21.46 -23.61
N THR A 288 -12.50 -20.30 -23.51
CA THR A 288 -11.17 -20.04 -24.11
C THR A 288 -10.10 -20.89 -23.46
N VAL A 289 -10.16 -21.10 -22.14
CA VAL A 289 -9.23 -21.99 -21.42
C VAL A 289 -9.39 -23.42 -21.95
N SER A 290 -10.64 -23.91 -22.10
CA SER A 290 -10.94 -25.22 -22.64
C SER A 290 -10.43 -25.38 -24.08
N LEU A 291 -10.68 -24.39 -24.94
CA LEU A 291 -10.17 -24.38 -26.32
C LEU A 291 -8.64 -24.48 -26.36
N ASN A 292 -7.95 -23.65 -25.57
CA ASN A 292 -6.49 -23.66 -25.52
C ASN A 292 -5.91 -25.01 -25.05
N ALA A 293 -6.59 -25.68 -24.12
CA ALA A 293 -6.21 -27.03 -23.72
C ALA A 293 -6.37 -28.05 -24.87
N MET A 294 -7.47 -27.94 -25.62
CA MET A 294 -7.74 -28.84 -26.75
C MET A 294 -6.75 -28.70 -27.93
N ILE A 295 -6.29 -27.48 -28.18
CA ILE A 295 -5.36 -27.18 -29.29
C ILE A 295 -3.90 -27.06 -28.82
N GLU A 296 -3.61 -27.40 -27.56
CA GLU A 296 -2.28 -27.34 -26.92
C GLU A 296 -1.63 -25.93 -27.05
N ASN A 297 -2.44 -24.88 -26.92
CA ASN A 297 -2.00 -23.49 -27.01
C ASN A 297 -1.56 -22.96 -25.64
N PRO A 298 -0.27 -22.66 -25.41
CA PRO A 298 0.29 -22.38 -24.08
C PRO A 298 0.00 -20.95 -23.60
N THR A 299 -1.25 -20.62 -23.30
CA THR A 299 -1.68 -19.31 -22.81
C THR A 299 -1.43 -19.10 -21.33
N VAL A 300 -1.17 -17.85 -20.92
CA VAL A 300 -0.98 -17.47 -19.52
C VAL A 300 -2.13 -16.57 -19.05
N PHE A 301 -2.85 -17.05 -18.05
CA PHE A 301 -3.91 -16.32 -17.36
C PHE A 301 -3.45 -15.97 -15.96
N VAL A 302 -3.44 -14.68 -15.63
CA VAL A 302 -3.11 -14.19 -14.29
C VAL A 302 -4.41 -13.93 -13.54
N LEU A 303 -4.64 -14.70 -12.48
CA LEU A 303 -5.80 -14.55 -11.64
C LEU A 303 -5.42 -13.76 -10.38
N ALA A 304 -5.74 -12.47 -10.37
CA ALA A 304 -5.57 -11.61 -9.20
C ALA A 304 -6.82 -11.72 -8.31
N GLN A 305 -6.60 -12.01 -7.03
CA GLN A 305 -7.68 -12.29 -6.10
C GLN A 305 -7.70 -11.30 -4.94
N ARG A 306 -8.90 -11.09 -4.39
CA ARG A 306 -9.15 -10.45 -3.10
C ARG A 306 -10.29 -11.23 -2.40
N PRO A 307 -10.42 -11.15 -1.07
CA PRO A 307 -11.57 -11.74 -0.37
C PRO A 307 -12.88 -11.16 -0.89
N GLY A 308 -13.90 -12.02 -1.02
CA GLY A 308 -15.22 -11.61 -1.45
C GLY A 308 -15.90 -12.64 -2.36
N PRO A 309 -17.20 -12.49 -2.64
CA PRO A 309 -17.93 -13.39 -3.51
C PRO A 309 -17.50 -13.24 -4.98
N ALA A 310 -17.39 -14.37 -5.68
CA ALA A 310 -17.07 -14.41 -7.12
C ALA A 310 -18.30 -14.23 -8.02
N THR A 311 -19.37 -13.59 -7.54
CA THR A 311 -20.69 -13.59 -8.19
C THR A 311 -21.11 -12.23 -8.77
N GLY A 312 -20.17 -11.33 -9.03
CA GLY A 312 -20.48 -9.99 -9.56
C GLY A 312 -21.09 -9.02 -8.54
N LEU A 313 -21.31 -9.44 -7.31
CA LEU A 313 -21.67 -8.55 -6.22
C LEU A 313 -20.45 -7.74 -5.76
N PRO A 314 -20.65 -6.53 -5.18
CA PRO A 314 -19.57 -5.80 -4.56
C PRO A 314 -18.85 -6.69 -3.55
N THR A 315 -17.55 -6.86 -3.74
CA THR A 315 -16.75 -7.68 -2.83
C THR A 315 -16.33 -6.82 -1.64
N TRP A 316 -16.70 -7.25 -0.45
CA TRP A 316 -16.18 -6.72 0.80
C TRP A 316 -14.98 -7.56 1.22
N THR A 317 -13.94 -6.92 1.69
CA THR A 317 -12.97 -7.63 2.50
C THR A 317 -13.67 -7.98 3.80
N ALA A 318 -13.83 -9.23 4.09
CA ALA A 318 -14.40 -9.70 5.34
C ALA A 318 -13.50 -9.34 6.53
#